data_2f2e4c0bccb1147c473ce238a97313df
#
_entry.id   2f2e4c0bccb1147c473ce238a97313df
#
_cell.length_a   1.000
_cell.length_b   1.000
_cell.length_c   1.000
_cell.angle_alpha   90.00
_cell.angle_beta   90.00
_cell.angle_gamma   90.00
#
_symmetry.space_group_name_H-M   'P 1'
#
loop_
_entity.id
_entity.type
_entity.pdbx_description
1 polymer ?
#
loop_
_entity_poly.entity_id
_entity_poly.type
_entity_poly.pdbx_seq_one_letter_code
_entity_poly.pdbx_strand_id
1 'polypeptide(L)'
;MIELKVKPNELREYVKSIPKIKDQLFDLLRLDMKQVATDTVNGLMEAEFELFLGRSKHERQSVVSVTERNYRNGHYQRSFAIKGLGRLAIKVPRDRLGKYHTNVLNKYQRTESALKEDVAIIYLMGTSTRSLSLISQRLLGSKISHSQVSDCAWALTKSVEKWRTRPIEEEFKYLYLDGTNFKMRIDGSVELVTVLVVIGVTSSGHKKVLALQAGDKESSSNWRELFKDLKARGLDRTKVQLGIMDGLPALEKVFLSEFPTAKVQRCQVHVARNILCKVPRKLKQEVADDIRSVFYAKSRVKADMFLKNFKDKWFKDIPSAVKCIENSIDSTLRYLEFPEEEWVALRTTNPIERLNKEFKRRTKSMEIVAGESSCYNLLAVISLRMEIYWQRHPITFQKSLPWFKSPEEFTQEN
;
A
#
# COMPACT_ATOMS: atom_id res chain seq x y z
N MET A 1 34.36 -12.70 -1.66
CA MET A 1 33.47 -13.82 -1.27
C MET A 1 34.19 -14.58 -0.16
N ILE A 2 33.65 -14.69 1.03
CA ILE A 2 34.23 -15.45 2.14
C ILE A 2 33.83 -16.91 1.92
N GLU A 3 34.78 -17.78 1.56
CA GLU A 3 34.56 -19.22 1.44
C GLU A 3 34.53 -19.85 2.84
N LEU A 4 33.41 -20.40 3.25
CA LEU A 4 33.29 -21.25 4.42
C LEU A 4 33.82 -22.65 4.05
N LYS A 5 35.08 -22.95 4.39
CA LYS A 5 35.65 -24.30 4.22
C LYS A 5 35.28 -25.18 5.40
N VAL A 6 34.28 -26.02 5.21
CA VAL A 6 33.95 -27.09 6.14
C VAL A 6 34.91 -28.26 5.91
N LYS A 7 35.58 -28.72 6.97
CA LYS A 7 36.55 -29.83 6.84
C LYS A 7 35.82 -31.16 6.60
N PRO A 8 36.28 -32.00 5.67
CA PRO A 8 35.61 -33.28 5.37
C PRO A 8 35.40 -34.21 6.57
N ASN A 9 36.28 -34.14 7.58
CA ASN A 9 36.15 -34.94 8.80
C ASN A 9 34.97 -34.48 9.66
N GLU A 10 34.70 -33.19 9.73
CA GLU A 10 33.56 -32.63 10.46
C GLU A 10 32.26 -33.09 9.84
N LEU A 11 32.16 -33.07 8.48
CA LEU A 11 31.00 -33.61 7.76
C LEU A 11 30.76 -35.10 8.04
N ARG A 12 31.82 -35.91 8.13
CA ARG A 12 31.71 -37.36 8.46
C ARG A 12 31.10 -37.57 9.84
N GLU A 13 31.52 -36.79 10.85
CA GLU A 13 30.97 -36.87 12.20
C GLU A 13 29.50 -36.46 12.23
N TYR A 14 29.11 -35.41 11.49
CA TYR A 14 27.68 -35.04 11.31
C TYR A 14 26.89 -36.19 10.69
N VAL A 15 27.37 -36.80 9.62
CA VAL A 15 26.68 -37.92 8.96
C VAL A 15 26.46 -39.10 9.90
N LYS A 16 27.46 -39.44 10.73
CA LYS A 16 27.33 -40.51 11.74
C LYS A 16 26.30 -40.19 12.84
N SER A 17 26.10 -38.91 13.14
CA SER A 17 25.19 -38.46 14.19
C SER A 17 23.75 -38.23 13.66
N ILE A 18 23.53 -38.12 12.34
CA ILE A 18 22.21 -37.87 11.73
C ILE A 18 21.10 -38.78 12.24
N PRO A 19 21.29 -40.14 12.34
CA PRO A 19 20.24 -41.02 12.80
C PRO A 19 19.77 -40.72 14.24
N LYS A 20 20.65 -40.16 15.07
CA LYS A 20 20.37 -39.82 16.49
C LYS A 20 19.77 -38.43 16.65
N ILE A 21 20.03 -37.52 15.73
CA ILE A 21 19.71 -36.10 15.85
C ILE A 21 18.83 -35.58 14.70
N LYS A 22 18.18 -36.48 13.94
CA LYS A 22 17.43 -36.15 12.72
C LYS A 22 16.48 -34.98 12.92
N ASP A 23 15.73 -34.95 14.02
CA ASP A 23 14.76 -33.89 14.31
C ASP A 23 15.41 -32.57 14.79
N GLN A 24 16.67 -32.63 15.21
CA GLN A 24 17.42 -31.46 15.72
C GLN A 24 18.52 -30.99 14.76
N LEU A 25 18.72 -31.69 13.63
CA LEU A 25 19.82 -31.41 12.70
C LEU A 25 19.84 -29.94 12.25
N PHE A 26 18.71 -29.40 11.85
CA PHE A 26 18.63 -28.01 11.38
C PHE A 26 18.85 -26.98 12.50
N ASP A 27 18.51 -27.31 13.73
CA ASP A 27 18.77 -26.42 14.88
C ASP A 27 20.25 -26.41 15.23
N LEU A 28 20.93 -27.56 15.15
CA LEU A 28 22.38 -27.66 15.32
C LEU A 28 23.11 -26.90 14.21
N LEU A 29 22.72 -27.07 12.94
CA LEU A 29 23.27 -26.33 11.81
C LEU A 29 23.10 -24.80 11.99
N ARG A 30 21.95 -24.36 12.50
CA ARG A 30 21.75 -22.92 12.79
C ARG A 30 22.65 -22.41 13.91
N LEU A 31 22.90 -23.24 14.95
CA LEU A 31 23.82 -22.89 16.04
C LEU A 31 25.25 -22.75 15.51
N ASP A 32 25.72 -23.70 14.68
CA ASP A 32 27.04 -23.65 14.08
C ASP A 32 27.18 -22.44 13.15
N MET A 33 26.21 -22.20 12.28
CA MET A 33 26.20 -21.01 11.42
C MET A 33 26.21 -19.70 12.22
N LYS A 34 25.50 -19.67 13.36
CA LYS A 34 25.49 -18.53 14.27
C LYS A 34 26.85 -18.31 14.90
N GLN A 35 27.52 -19.38 15.33
CA GLN A 35 28.88 -19.32 15.91
C GLN A 35 29.86 -18.81 14.85
N VAL A 36 29.86 -19.40 13.65
CA VAL A 36 30.72 -18.98 12.53
C VAL A 36 30.50 -17.51 12.16
N ALA A 37 29.25 -17.06 12.09
CA ALA A 37 28.93 -15.66 11.83
C ALA A 37 29.45 -14.73 12.95
N THR A 38 29.34 -15.15 14.21
CA THR A 38 29.84 -14.39 15.36
C THR A 38 31.36 -14.26 15.31
N ASP A 39 32.06 -15.35 15.04
CA ASP A 39 33.51 -15.39 14.96
C ASP A 39 34.04 -14.58 13.76
N THR A 40 33.37 -14.66 12.64
CA THR A 40 33.69 -13.86 11.44
C THR A 40 33.56 -12.36 11.74
N VAL A 41 32.45 -11.90 12.33
CA VAL A 41 32.25 -10.48 12.66
C VAL A 41 33.27 -10.00 13.68
N ASN A 42 33.54 -10.80 14.71
CA ASN A 42 34.56 -10.50 15.74
C ASN A 42 35.97 -10.43 15.12
N GLY A 43 36.30 -11.36 14.20
CA GLY A 43 37.56 -11.37 13.49
C GLY A 43 37.76 -10.15 12.58
N LEU A 44 36.72 -9.73 11.86
CA LEU A 44 36.75 -8.51 11.04
C LEU A 44 37.00 -7.27 11.90
N MET A 45 36.32 -7.15 13.05
CA MET A 45 36.53 -6.02 13.96
C MET A 45 37.92 -6.02 14.60
N GLU A 46 38.46 -7.20 14.92
CA GLU A 46 39.81 -7.31 15.47
C GLU A 46 40.86 -6.94 14.40
N ALA A 47 40.69 -7.40 13.15
CA ALA A 47 41.57 -7.02 12.04
C ALA A 47 41.54 -5.52 11.77
N GLU A 48 40.34 -4.91 11.74
CA GLU A 48 40.18 -3.45 11.60
C GLU A 48 40.87 -2.70 12.74
N PHE A 49 40.74 -3.21 13.96
CA PHE A 49 41.38 -2.62 15.16
C PHE A 49 42.92 -2.74 15.12
N GLU A 50 43.46 -3.84 14.59
CA GLU A 50 44.90 -3.99 14.37
C GLU A 50 45.45 -2.97 13.35
N LEU A 51 44.69 -2.78 12.26
CA LEU A 51 45.04 -1.73 11.27
C LEU A 51 44.97 -0.33 11.87
N PHE A 52 43.97 -0.04 12.71
CA PHE A 52 43.85 1.23 13.43
C PHE A 52 45.02 1.49 14.40
N LEU A 53 45.47 0.48 15.11
CA LEU A 53 46.62 0.60 16.05
C LEU A 53 47.99 0.51 15.35
N GLY A 54 48.04 0.09 14.06
CA GLY A 54 49.27 -0.15 13.32
C GLY A 54 50.13 -1.27 13.86
N ARG A 55 49.54 -2.23 14.62
CA ARG A 55 50.25 -3.36 15.20
C ARG A 55 49.33 -4.51 15.56
N SER A 56 49.88 -5.73 15.49
CA SER A 56 49.18 -6.96 15.85
C SER A 56 49.09 -7.14 17.37
N LYS A 57 48.30 -8.12 17.76
CA LYS A 57 48.14 -8.48 19.19
C LYS A 57 49.48 -9.02 19.70
N HIS A 58 49.93 -8.53 20.87
CA HIS A 58 51.20 -8.86 21.54
C HIS A 58 52.47 -8.27 20.90
N GLU A 59 52.37 -7.52 19.81
CA GLU A 59 53.50 -6.82 19.19
C GLU A 59 53.85 -5.56 19.99
N ARG A 60 55.12 -5.35 20.26
CA ARG A 60 55.65 -4.15 20.93
C ARG A 60 55.71 -3.00 19.95
N GLN A 61 55.30 -1.82 20.38
CA GLN A 61 55.33 -0.62 19.55
C GLN A 61 56.80 -0.20 19.33
N SER A 62 57.21 -0.12 18.07
CA SER A 62 58.45 0.54 17.67
C SER A 62 58.41 2.05 17.95
N VAL A 63 59.54 2.69 18.17
CA VAL A 63 59.74 4.03 18.73
C VAL A 63 58.81 5.09 18.11
N VAL A 64 57.73 5.44 18.83
CA VAL A 64 56.86 6.60 18.59
C VAL A 64 56.89 7.49 19.84
N SER A 65 56.71 8.80 19.68
CA SER A 65 56.71 9.77 20.79
C SER A 65 55.71 9.33 21.90
N VAL A 66 56.04 9.50 23.14
CA VAL A 66 55.29 9.06 24.31
C VAL A 66 53.87 9.65 24.35
N THR A 67 53.68 10.82 23.69
CA THR A 67 52.41 11.56 23.68
C THR A 67 51.35 10.98 22.70
N GLU A 68 51.74 10.12 21.74
CA GLU A 68 50.81 9.55 20.74
C GLU A 68 50.54 8.06 20.92
N ARG A 69 51.00 7.46 22.00
CA ARG A 69 50.83 6.00 22.25
C ARG A 69 49.38 5.66 22.58
N ASN A 70 48.77 4.84 21.75
CA ASN A 70 47.44 4.24 22.03
C ASN A 70 47.55 2.74 22.32
N TYR A 71 46.70 2.22 23.16
CA TYR A 71 46.77 0.84 23.65
C TYR A 71 45.40 0.18 23.57
N ARG A 72 45.39 -1.15 23.46
CA ARG A 72 44.19 -1.98 23.61
C ARG A 72 43.61 -1.81 25.04
N ASN A 73 42.28 -1.67 25.15
CA ASN A 73 41.57 -1.50 26.38
C ASN A 73 40.39 -2.49 26.51
N GLY A 74 40.66 -3.75 26.15
CA GLY A 74 39.64 -4.81 26.20
C GLY A 74 38.57 -4.67 25.15
N HIS A 75 37.43 -5.27 25.45
CA HIS A 75 36.25 -5.32 24.56
C HIS A 75 34.98 -4.98 25.36
N TYR A 76 33.96 -4.51 24.66
CA TYR A 76 32.63 -4.51 25.23
C TYR A 76 31.70 -5.39 24.38
N GLN A 77 30.68 -5.96 25.01
CA GLN A 77 29.71 -6.80 24.33
C GLN A 77 28.61 -5.97 23.73
N ARG A 78 28.23 -6.33 22.49
CA ARG A 78 27.14 -5.72 21.74
C ARG A 78 26.28 -6.83 21.15
N SER A 79 24.96 -6.70 21.25
CA SER A 79 24.01 -7.62 20.60
C SER A 79 23.66 -7.07 19.21
N PHE A 80 23.75 -7.93 18.20
CA PHE A 80 23.39 -7.61 16.83
C PHE A 80 22.52 -8.72 16.23
N ALA A 81 21.37 -8.39 15.64
CA ALA A 81 20.44 -9.36 15.06
C ALA A 81 20.64 -9.47 13.56
N ILE A 82 20.83 -10.70 13.08
CA ILE A 82 20.95 -11.08 11.67
C ILE A 82 19.72 -11.91 11.26
N LYS A 83 19.20 -11.66 10.08
CA LYS A 83 18.08 -12.39 9.50
C LYS A 83 18.42 -13.89 9.40
N GLY A 84 17.53 -14.75 9.90
CA GLY A 84 17.68 -16.20 9.89
C GLY A 84 18.59 -16.80 10.98
N LEU A 85 19.52 -16.01 11.53
CA LEU A 85 20.46 -16.46 12.57
C LEU A 85 20.11 -15.96 13.98
N GLY A 86 19.25 -14.92 14.07
CA GLY A 86 18.89 -14.32 15.34
C GLY A 86 19.98 -13.39 15.91
N ARG A 87 20.06 -13.30 17.24
CA ARG A 87 20.99 -12.37 17.92
C ARG A 87 22.38 -12.97 18.09
N LEU A 88 23.39 -12.24 17.61
CA LEU A 88 24.82 -12.52 17.84
C LEU A 88 25.32 -11.71 19.04
N ALA A 89 26.23 -12.29 19.82
CA ALA A 89 26.95 -11.61 20.90
C ALA A 89 28.32 -11.17 20.36
N ILE A 90 28.43 -9.94 19.91
CA ILE A 90 29.65 -9.40 19.27
C ILE A 90 30.52 -8.73 20.30
N LYS A 91 31.84 -8.96 20.20
CA LYS A 91 32.89 -8.35 21.03
C LYS A 91 33.53 -7.22 20.26
N VAL A 92 33.24 -5.98 20.64
CA VAL A 92 33.81 -4.79 19.98
C VAL A 92 35.05 -4.35 20.73
N PRO A 93 36.23 -4.29 20.06
CA PRO A 93 37.47 -3.85 20.70
C PRO A 93 37.41 -2.36 21.07
N ARG A 94 38.18 -1.99 22.10
CA ARG A 94 38.32 -0.61 22.57
C ARG A 94 39.80 -0.23 22.71
N ASP A 95 40.12 1.00 22.36
CA ASP A 95 41.38 1.63 22.63
C ASP A 95 41.35 2.46 23.91
N ARG A 96 42.48 2.76 24.45
CA ARG A 96 42.62 3.52 25.71
C ARG A 96 42.22 4.99 25.55
N LEU A 97 42.42 5.56 24.36
CA LEU A 97 42.10 6.96 24.08
C LEU A 97 40.65 7.16 23.60
N GLY A 98 39.89 6.10 23.36
CA GLY A 98 38.49 6.16 22.90
C GLY A 98 38.31 6.70 21.49
N LYS A 99 39.37 6.66 20.65
CA LYS A 99 39.38 7.17 19.28
C LYS A 99 38.91 6.16 18.23
N TYR A 100 38.95 4.86 18.55
CA TYR A 100 38.54 3.81 17.64
C TYR A 100 37.02 3.72 17.50
N HIS A 101 36.56 3.72 16.27
CA HIS A 101 35.18 3.45 15.90
C HIS A 101 35.18 2.43 14.75
N THR A 102 34.50 1.29 14.94
CA THR A 102 34.41 0.28 13.87
C THR A 102 33.52 0.73 12.73
N ASN A 103 33.92 0.42 11.48
CA ASN A 103 33.13 0.57 10.26
C ASN A 103 32.38 -0.73 9.91
N VAL A 104 32.70 -1.87 10.56
CA VAL A 104 32.01 -3.15 10.34
C VAL A 104 30.54 -3.06 10.72
N LEU A 105 30.21 -2.31 11.79
CA LEU A 105 28.84 -2.04 12.24
C LEU A 105 28.69 -0.57 12.63
N ASN A 106 27.68 0.10 12.07
CA ASN A 106 27.40 1.48 12.45
C ASN A 106 27.11 1.65 13.95
N LYS A 107 27.51 2.80 14.48
CA LYS A 107 27.18 3.18 15.86
C LYS A 107 25.66 3.08 16.07
N TYR A 108 25.23 2.43 17.14
CA TYR A 108 23.80 2.20 17.48
C TYR A 108 23.02 1.21 16.58
N GLN A 109 23.60 0.67 15.53
CA GLN A 109 22.93 -0.34 14.71
C GLN A 109 22.84 -1.66 15.50
N ARG A 110 21.63 -2.14 15.78
CA ARG A 110 21.35 -3.38 16.54
C ARG A 110 20.77 -4.50 15.69
N THR A 111 20.43 -4.20 14.44
CA THR A 111 19.81 -5.13 13.51
C THR A 111 20.31 -4.90 12.11
N GLU A 112 20.38 -5.96 11.33
CA GLU A 112 20.61 -5.91 9.90
C GLU A 112 19.52 -5.11 9.16
N SER A 113 19.87 -4.42 8.08
CA SER A 113 18.93 -3.61 7.31
C SER A 113 17.80 -4.45 6.71
N ALA A 114 18.11 -5.60 6.13
CA ALA A 114 17.12 -6.52 5.57
C ALA A 114 16.06 -6.97 6.60
N LEU A 115 16.46 -7.17 7.86
CA LEU A 115 15.52 -7.50 8.93
C LEU A 115 14.56 -6.33 9.24
N LYS A 116 15.04 -5.10 9.18
CA LYS A 116 14.18 -3.90 9.35
C LYS A 116 13.17 -3.77 8.23
N GLU A 117 13.59 -4.04 7.00
CA GLU A 117 12.72 -4.02 5.82
C GLU A 117 11.61 -5.07 5.94
N ASP A 118 11.93 -6.31 6.31
CA ASP A 118 10.94 -7.37 6.52
C ASP A 118 9.91 -6.98 7.60
N VAL A 119 10.38 -6.42 8.72
CA VAL A 119 9.51 -5.94 9.81
C VAL A 119 8.56 -4.85 9.33
N ALA A 120 9.09 -3.89 8.57
CA ALA A 120 8.29 -2.81 8.01
C ALA A 120 7.25 -3.34 7.00
N ILE A 121 7.64 -4.28 6.11
CA ILE A 121 6.74 -4.91 5.15
C ILE A 121 5.61 -5.67 5.87
N ILE A 122 5.93 -6.51 6.86
CA ILE A 122 4.92 -7.29 7.60
C ILE A 122 3.96 -6.35 8.35
N TYR A 123 4.47 -5.27 8.94
CA TYR A 123 3.63 -4.24 9.57
C TYR A 123 2.70 -3.58 8.55
N LEU A 124 3.22 -3.17 7.41
CA LEU A 124 2.46 -2.54 6.33
C LEU A 124 1.45 -3.50 5.67
N MET A 125 1.68 -4.81 5.78
CA MET A 125 0.69 -5.82 5.38
C MET A 125 -0.50 -5.94 6.35
N GLY A 126 -0.55 -5.11 7.42
CA GLY A 126 -1.69 -5.01 8.33
C GLY A 126 -1.53 -5.81 9.63
N THR A 127 -0.31 -6.28 9.96
CA THR A 127 -0.04 -6.90 11.25
C THR A 127 0.18 -5.82 12.31
N SER A 128 -0.52 -5.92 13.46
CA SER A 128 -0.33 -4.95 14.54
C SER A 128 1.09 -5.02 15.13
N THR A 129 1.60 -3.90 15.66
CA THR A 129 2.93 -3.89 16.34
C THR A 129 3.03 -4.90 17.48
N ARG A 130 1.92 -5.12 18.21
CA ARG A 130 1.84 -6.12 19.29
C ARG A 130 1.93 -7.54 18.74
N SER A 131 1.14 -7.88 17.74
CA SER A 131 1.15 -9.19 17.09
C SER A 131 2.52 -9.49 16.49
N LEU A 132 3.11 -8.50 15.80
CA LEU A 132 4.44 -8.67 15.21
C LEU A 132 5.53 -8.86 16.28
N SER A 133 5.48 -8.13 17.40
CA SER A 133 6.38 -8.34 18.52
C SER A 133 6.26 -9.74 19.13
N LEU A 134 5.03 -10.26 19.27
CA LEU A 134 4.78 -11.61 19.81
C LEU A 134 5.35 -12.72 18.93
N ILE A 135 5.18 -12.61 17.61
CA ILE A 135 5.58 -13.66 16.67
C ILE A 135 6.98 -13.46 16.08
N SER A 136 7.61 -12.30 16.30
CA SER A 136 8.90 -11.94 15.70
C SER A 136 10.01 -12.95 16.00
N GLN A 137 10.04 -13.51 17.20
CA GLN A 137 11.02 -14.53 17.56
C GLN A 137 10.92 -15.78 16.67
N ARG A 138 9.69 -16.20 16.33
CA ARG A 138 9.46 -17.38 15.49
C ARG A 138 9.70 -17.10 14.00
N LEU A 139 9.26 -15.91 13.51
CA LEU A 139 9.35 -15.57 12.10
C LEU A 139 10.74 -15.08 11.69
N LEU A 140 11.40 -14.31 12.55
CA LEU A 140 12.61 -13.56 12.20
C LEU A 140 13.84 -14.04 13.00
N GLY A 141 13.66 -15.04 13.87
CA GLY A 141 14.73 -15.54 14.74
C GLY A 141 15.18 -14.53 15.82
N SER A 142 14.49 -13.39 15.96
CA SER A 142 14.81 -12.32 16.92
C SER A 142 13.56 -11.67 17.49
N LYS A 143 13.52 -11.47 18.80
CA LYS A 143 12.44 -10.71 19.45
C LYS A 143 12.60 -9.23 19.13
N ILE A 144 11.59 -8.63 18.52
CA ILE A 144 11.54 -7.22 18.14
C ILE A 144 10.53 -6.52 19.05
N SER A 145 10.91 -5.38 19.62
CA SER A 145 10.02 -4.58 20.46
C SER A 145 9.01 -3.78 19.65
N HIS A 146 7.92 -3.35 20.29
CA HIS A 146 6.92 -2.47 19.65
C HIS A 146 7.54 -1.18 19.11
N SER A 147 8.47 -0.57 19.86
CA SER A 147 9.18 0.64 19.43
C SER A 147 10.02 0.38 18.19
N GLN A 148 10.75 -0.72 18.11
CA GLN A 148 11.54 -1.07 16.94
C GLN A 148 10.68 -1.30 15.69
N VAL A 149 9.48 -1.90 15.85
CA VAL A 149 8.51 -2.00 14.72
C VAL A 149 8.06 -0.63 14.26
N SER A 150 7.74 0.26 15.21
CA SER A 150 7.34 1.64 14.91
C SER A 150 8.45 2.44 14.24
N ASP A 151 9.71 2.28 14.69
CA ASP A 151 10.88 2.93 14.07
C ASP A 151 11.10 2.47 12.63
N CYS A 152 10.92 1.17 12.36
CA CYS A 152 11.00 0.62 10.99
C CYS A 152 9.89 1.17 10.10
N ALA A 153 8.65 1.27 10.61
CA ALA A 153 7.52 1.86 9.90
C ALA A 153 7.73 3.36 9.64
N TRP A 154 8.27 4.09 10.63
CA TRP A 154 8.54 5.53 10.51
C TRP A 154 9.58 5.85 9.43
N ALA A 155 10.61 5.01 9.24
CA ALA A 155 11.61 5.20 8.20
C ALA A 155 10.99 5.22 6.78
N LEU A 156 9.85 4.56 6.59
CA LEU A 156 9.10 4.57 5.32
C LEU A 156 8.25 5.84 5.14
N THR A 157 7.90 6.54 6.23
CA THR A 157 7.00 7.71 6.17
C THR A 157 7.52 8.78 5.21
N LYS A 158 8.83 9.05 5.21
CA LYS A 158 9.41 10.01 4.27
C LYS A 158 9.26 9.59 2.81
N SER A 159 9.41 8.31 2.52
CA SER A 159 9.26 7.77 1.16
C SER A 159 7.79 7.78 0.72
N VAL A 160 6.89 7.45 1.63
CA VAL A 160 5.44 7.52 1.41
C VAL A 160 5.00 8.96 1.17
N GLU A 161 5.50 9.91 1.95
CA GLU A 161 5.17 11.33 1.76
C GLU A 161 5.68 11.86 0.42
N LYS A 162 6.90 11.50 0.02
CA LYS A 162 7.42 11.80 -1.32
C LYS A 162 6.56 11.21 -2.43
N TRP A 163 6.07 9.97 -2.25
CA TRP A 163 5.18 9.34 -3.22
C TRP A 163 3.82 10.04 -3.25
N ARG A 164 3.25 10.38 -2.10
CA ARG A 164 1.94 11.02 -1.97
C ARG A 164 1.91 12.43 -2.58
N THR A 165 3.01 13.17 -2.41
CA THR A 165 3.18 14.56 -2.90
C THR A 165 3.97 14.66 -4.20
N ARG A 166 4.20 13.54 -4.90
CA ARG A 166 5.01 13.51 -6.13
C ARG A 166 4.44 14.43 -7.22
N PRO A 167 5.29 15.00 -8.10
CA PRO A 167 4.85 15.70 -9.29
C PRO A 167 3.97 14.80 -10.18
N ILE A 168 3.02 15.42 -10.85
CA ILE A 168 2.12 14.78 -11.81
C ILE A 168 2.61 15.18 -13.21
N GLU A 169 3.33 14.28 -13.85
CA GLU A 169 3.97 14.52 -15.16
C GLU A 169 3.14 13.99 -16.33
N GLU A 170 2.15 13.14 -16.04
CA GLU A 170 1.32 12.49 -17.03
C GLU A 170 -0.02 13.21 -17.21
N GLU A 171 -0.57 13.13 -18.42
CA GLU A 171 -1.92 13.63 -18.70
C GLU A 171 -2.98 12.61 -18.26
N PHE A 172 -3.98 13.09 -17.53
CA PHE A 172 -5.09 12.30 -17.04
C PHE A 172 -6.40 12.76 -17.67
N LYS A 173 -7.09 11.84 -18.35
CA LYS A 173 -8.38 12.13 -19.01
C LYS A 173 -9.58 11.89 -18.11
N TYR A 174 -9.49 10.97 -17.13
CA TYR A 174 -10.60 10.67 -16.22
C TYR A 174 -10.13 10.67 -14.77
N LEU A 175 -11.01 11.12 -13.87
CA LEU A 175 -10.77 11.10 -12.43
C LEU A 175 -11.88 10.35 -11.71
N TYR A 176 -11.54 9.31 -10.92
CA TYR A 176 -12.46 8.70 -9.97
C TYR A 176 -12.26 9.36 -8.61
N LEU A 177 -13.37 9.71 -7.97
CA LEU A 177 -13.40 10.52 -6.75
C LEU A 177 -14.30 9.85 -5.72
N ASP A 178 -13.76 9.57 -4.52
CA ASP A 178 -14.52 8.98 -3.40
C ASP A 178 -13.83 9.29 -2.07
N GLY A 179 -14.54 9.09 -0.96
CA GLY A 179 -14.02 9.20 0.40
C GLY A 179 -14.32 7.95 1.21
N THR A 180 -13.34 7.44 1.94
CA THR A 180 -13.52 6.27 2.80
C THR A 180 -13.10 6.54 4.23
N ASN A 181 -13.88 6.04 5.19
CA ASN A 181 -13.75 6.33 6.61
C ASN A 181 -12.87 5.29 7.31
N PHE A 182 -11.99 5.76 8.20
CA PHE A 182 -11.13 4.96 9.06
C PHE A 182 -11.23 5.41 10.51
N LYS A 183 -11.23 4.46 11.46
CA LYS A 183 -11.05 4.79 12.88
C LYS A 183 -9.59 5.05 13.13
N MET A 184 -9.24 6.26 13.55
CA MET A 184 -7.87 6.66 13.84
C MET A 184 -7.75 7.17 15.27
N ARG A 185 -6.58 6.97 15.89
CA ARG A 185 -6.26 7.57 17.17
C ARG A 185 -5.64 8.95 16.94
N ILE A 186 -6.33 10.01 17.34
CA ILE A 186 -5.90 11.39 17.25
C ILE A 186 -5.94 11.99 18.66
N ASP A 187 -4.84 12.54 19.11
CA ASP A 187 -4.69 13.21 20.42
C ASP A 187 -5.30 12.41 21.61
N GLY A 188 -5.11 11.10 21.58
CA GLY A 188 -5.58 10.18 22.64
C GLY A 188 -7.03 9.66 22.46
N SER A 189 -7.84 10.26 21.60
CA SER A 189 -9.21 9.84 21.26
C SER A 189 -9.25 8.96 20.02
N VAL A 190 -10.38 8.25 19.82
CA VAL A 190 -10.64 7.48 18.60
C VAL A 190 -11.66 8.24 17.77
N GLU A 191 -11.22 8.71 16.61
CA GLU A 191 -12.04 9.48 15.70
C GLU A 191 -12.31 8.74 14.40
N LEU A 192 -13.45 9.04 13.76
CA LEU A 192 -13.77 8.55 12.43
C LEU A 192 -13.31 9.58 11.40
N VAL A 193 -12.15 9.34 10.81
CA VAL A 193 -11.54 10.22 9.81
C VAL A 193 -11.81 9.70 8.42
N THR A 194 -12.32 10.56 7.54
CA THR A 194 -12.46 10.24 6.13
C THR A 194 -11.14 10.53 5.41
N VAL A 195 -10.71 9.63 4.55
CA VAL A 195 -9.63 9.86 3.60
C VAL A 195 -10.24 10.00 2.20
N LEU A 196 -10.02 11.17 1.60
CA LEU A 196 -10.37 11.47 0.23
C LEU A 196 -9.38 10.77 -0.71
N VAL A 197 -9.89 10.11 -1.73
CA VAL A 197 -9.11 9.31 -2.67
C VAL A 197 -9.38 9.79 -4.08
N VAL A 198 -8.32 10.01 -4.86
CA VAL A 198 -8.42 10.33 -6.28
C VAL A 198 -7.60 9.34 -7.08
N ILE A 199 -8.23 8.68 -8.04
CA ILE A 199 -7.57 7.83 -9.05
C ILE A 199 -7.68 8.54 -10.39
N GLY A 200 -6.54 8.79 -11.03
CA GLY A 200 -6.45 9.29 -12.39
C GLY A 200 -6.32 8.15 -13.41
N VAL A 201 -6.89 8.33 -14.58
CA VAL A 201 -6.72 7.45 -15.75
C VAL A 201 -6.00 8.21 -16.84
N THR A 202 -4.84 7.70 -17.24
CA THR A 202 -4.03 8.29 -18.33
C THR A 202 -4.69 8.14 -19.70
N SER A 203 -4.21 8.83 -20.70
CA SER A 203 -4.64 8.69 -22.10
C SER A 203 -4.49 7.25 -22.61
N SER A 204 -3.51 6.50 -22.11
CA SER A 204 -3.29 5.08 -22.43
C SER A 204 -4.18 4.10 -21.61
N GLY A 205 -5.08 4.61 -20.76
CA GLY A 205 -6.02 3.79 -19.98
C GLY A 205 -5.46 3.22 -18.66
N HIS A 206 -4.24 3.57 -18.27
CA HIS A 206 -3.66 3.13 -17.00
C HIS A 206 -4.16 3.97 -15.83
N LYS A 207 -4.36 3.30 -14.70
CA LYS A 207 -4.85 3.92 -13.45
C LYS A 207 -3.70 4.23 -12.50
N LYS A 208 -3.71 5.44 -11.89
CA LYS A 208 -2.76 5.86 -10.84
C LYS A 208 -3.50 6.54 -9.69
N VAL A 209 -3.05 6.31 -8.47
CA VAL A 209 -3.56 7.03 -7.29
C VAL A 209 -2.88 8.40 -7.23
N LEU A 210 -3.65 9.46 -7.39
CA LEU A 210 -3.15 10.83 -7.44
C LEU A 210 -3.17 11.52 -6.07
N ALA A 211 -4.16 11.18 -5.24
CA ALA A 211 -4.27 11.74 -3.90
C ALA A 211 -4.82 10.73 -2.88
N LEU A 212 -4.29 10.85 -1.66
CA LEU A 212 -4.79 10.29 -0.41
C LEU A 212 -4.69 11.43 0.62
N GLN A 213 -5.82 12.01 1.04
CA GLN A 213 -5.83 13.17 1.93
C GLN A 213 -6.95 13.04 2.97
N ALA A 214 -6.63 13.23 4.25
CA ALA A 214 -7.65 13.33 5.27
C ALA A 214 -8.53 14.56 5.03
N GLY A 215 -9.84 14.39 5.16
CA GLY A 215 -10.80 15.46 4.95
C GLY A 215 -12.21 14.92 4.95
N ASP A 216 -13.20 15.79 5.07
CA ASP A 216 -14.61 15.42 5.00
C ASP A 216 -15.06 15.36 3.53
N LYS A 217 -15.61 14.21 3.12
CA LYS A 217 -16.12 14.00 1.76
C LYS A 217 -17.32 14.89 1.39
N GLU A 218 -18.06 15.37 2.39
CA GLU A 218 -19.20 16.26 2.21
C GLU A 218 -18.77 17.74 2.19
N SER A 219 -17.52 18.04 2.58
CA SER A 219 -16.97 19.38 2.62
C SER A 219 -16.46 19.86 1.25
N SER A 220 -17.09 20.91 0.72
CA SER A 220 -16.63 21.59 -0.50
C SER A 220 -15.22 22.19 -0.36
N SER A 221 -14.83 22.64 0.83
CA SER A 221 -13.50 23.22 1.08
C SER A 221 -12.41 22.18 0.98
N ASN A 222 -12.60 20.99 1.57
CA ASN A 222 -11.62 19.91 1.52
C ASN A 222 -11.38 19.43 0.08
N TRP A 223 -12.43 19.26 -0.73
CA TRP A 223 -12.27 18.92 -2.15
C TRP A 223 -11.59 20.02 -2.95
N ARG A 224 -11.88 21.29 -2.66
CA ARG A 224 -11.22 22.41 -3.34
C ARG A 224 -9.73 22.48 -3.02
N GLU A 225 -9.34 22.28 -1.77
CA GLU A 225 -7.95 22.20 -1.35
C GLU A 225 -7.21 21.04 -2.03
N LEU A 226 -7.83 19.88 -2.07
CA LEU A 226 -7.28 18.70 -2.74
C LEU A 226 -7.08 18.94 -4.25
N PHE A 227 -8.05 19.55 -4.95
CA PHE A 227 -7.88 19.88 -6.37
C PHE A 227 -6.85 20.97 -6.61
N LYS A 228 -6.69 21.94 -5.69
CA LYS A 228 -5.59 22.91 -5.75
C LYS A 228 -4.23 22.23 -5.60
N ASP A 229 -4.08 21.30 -4.66
CA ASP A 229 -2.86 20.51 -4.50
C ASP A 229 -2.53 19.72 -5.78
N LEU A 230 -3.50 18.98 -6.35
CA LEU A 230 -3.30 18.23 -7.58
C LEU A 230 -2.82 19.12 -8.74
N LYS A 231 -3.41 20.31 -8.90
CA LYS A 231 -3.00 21.26 -9.93
C LYS A 231 -1.61 21.85 -9.66
N ALA A 232 -1.30 22.17 -8.41
CA ALA A 232 0.03 22.66 -8.01
C ALA A 232 1.12 21.61 -8.28
N ARG A 233 0.78 20.31 -8.17
CA ARG A 233 1.67 19.19 -8.49
C ARG A 233 1.78 18.88 -9.98
N GLY A 234 1.02 19.55 -10.85
CA GLY A 234 1.13 19.44 -12.30
C GLY A 234 -0.09 18.82 -13.00
N LEU A 235 -1.20 18.54 -12.31
CA LEU A 235 -2.42 18.05 -12.99
C LEU A 235 -2.97 19.11 -13.95
N ASP A 236 -2.91 18.84 -15.24
CA ASP A 236 -3.48 19.71 -16.26
C ASP A 236 -5.02 19.58 -16.27
N ARG A 237 -5.69 20.61 -15.76
CA ARG A 237 -7.14 20.67 -15.69
C ARG A 237 -7.83 20.65 -17.08
N THR A 238 -7.13 21.06 -18.14
CA THR A 238 -7.70 21.15 -19.51
C THR A 238 -7.78 19.78 -20.17
N LYS A 239 -6.99 18.82 -19.69
CA LYS A 239 -6.93 17.42 -20.16
C LYS A 239 -7.97 16.53 -19.49
N VAL A 240 -8.47 16.94 -18.33
CA VAL A 240 -9.51 16.18 -17.61
C VAL A 240 -10.84 16.33 -18.34
N GLN A 241 -11.40 15.21 -18.78
CA GLN A 241 -12.63 15.15 -19.57
C GLN A 241 -13.84 14.69 -18.75
N LEU A 242 -13.62 13.82 -17.73
CA LEU A 242 -14.69 13.21 -16.95
C LEU A 242 -14.29 12.99 -15.49
N GLY A 243 -15.16 13.40 -14.55
CA GLY A 243 -15.12 13.01 -13.16
C GLY A 243 -16.18 11.95 -12.87
N ILE A 244 -15.76 10.81 -12.30
CA ILE A 244 -16.64 9.69 -11.94
C ILE A 244 -16.77 9.66 -10.41
N MET A 245 -18.00 9.82 -9.89
CA MET A 245 -18.28 9.97 -8.47
C MET A 245 -19.66 9.44 -8.06
N ASP A 246 -19.94 9.39 -6.75
CA ASP A 246 -21.18 8.84 -6.20
C ASP A 246 -22.38 9.81 -6.23
N GLY A 247 -22.19 11.05 -6.68
CA GLY A 247 -23.25 12.05 -6.83
C GLY A 247 -23.46 12.91 -5.58
N LEU A 248 -22.42 13.17 -4.80
CA LEU A 248 -22.44 14.16 -3.72
C LEU A 248 -22.50 15.58 -4.33
N PRO A 249 -23.56 16.39 -4.03
CA PRO A 249 -23.74 17.70 -4.66
C PRO A 249 -22.57 18.67 -4.40
N ALA A 250 -21.99 18.62 -3.21
CA ALA A 250 -20.85 19.45 -2.83
C ALA A 250 -19.62 19.15 -3.70
N LEU A 251 -19.31 17.86 -3.91
CA LEU A 251 -18.20 17.41 -4.76
C LEU A 251 -18.44 17.78 -6.22
N GLU A 252 -19.63 17.51 -6.77
CA GLU A 252 -19.96 17.83 -8.16
C GLU A 252 -19.80 19.32 -8.46
N LYS A 253 -20.33 20.18 -7.58
CA LYS A 253 -20.21 21.65 -7.72
C LYS A 253 -18.76 22.09 -7.73
N VAL A 254 -17.95 21.59 -6.81
CA VAL A 254 -16.52 21.94 -6.73
C VAL A 254 -15.78 21.39 -7.95
N PHE A 255 -16.02 20.15 -8.34
CA PHE A 255 -15.38 19.54 -9.49
C PHE A 255 -15.62 20.35 -10.77
N LEU A 256 -16.86 20.71 -11.08
CA LEU A 256 -17.20 21.52 -12.25
C LEU A 256 -16.59 22.94 -12.21
N SER A 257 -16.42 23.51 -11.03
CA SER A 257 -15.76 24.83 -10.90
C SER A 257 -14.24 24.73 -11.12
N GLU A 258 -13.61 23.64 -10.71
CA GLU A 258 -12.14 23.45 -10.81
C GLU A 258 -11.73 22.87 -12.19
N PHE A 259 -12.63 22.11 -12.85
CA PHE A 259 -12.46 21.50 -14.16
C PHE A 259 -13.62 21.87 -15.11
N PRO A 260 -13.70 23.14 -15.58
CA PRO A 260 -14.87 23.63 -16.30
C PRO A 260 -15.12 22.98 -17.65
N THR A 261 -14.11 22.34 -18.27
CA THR A 261 -14.22 21.59 -19.52
C THR A 261 -14.65 20.13 -19.32
N ALA A 262 -14.57 19.64 -18.09
CA ALA A 262 -14.89 18.26 -17.76
C ALA A 262 -16.39 18.06 -17.52
N LYS A 263 -16.85 16.83 -17.76
CA LYS A 263 -18.22 16.38 -17.44
C LYS A 263 -18.23 15.56 -16.15
N VAL A 264 -19.41 15.36 -15.58
CA VAL A 264 -19.61 14.50 -14.41
C VAL A 264 -20.39 13.26 -14.80
N GLN A 265 -19.86 12.09 -14.46
CA GLN A 265 -20.53 10.79 -14.49
C GLN A 265 -20.88 10.37 -13.08
N ARG A 266 -22.16 10.27 -12.76
CA ARG A 266 -22.61 9.63 -11.52
C ARG A 266 -22.54 8.12 -11.64
N CYS A 267 -22.09 7.47 -10.59
CA CYS A 267 -22.00 6.02 -10.52
C CYS A 267 -23.38 5.37 -10.68
N GLN A 268 -23.56 4.57 -11.72
CA GLN A 268 -24.83 3.88 -12.01
C GLN A 268 -25.30 3.00 -10.85
N VAL A 269 -24.38 2.33 -10.15
CA VAL A 269 -24.69 1.45 -9.01
C VAL A 269 -25.26 2.26 -7.83
N HIS A 270 -24.69 3.44 -7.53
CA HIS A 270 -25.18 4.30 -6.46
C HIS A 270 -26.53 4.92 -6.82
N VAL A 271 -26.72 5.38 -8.07
CA VAL A 271 -28.00 5.90 -8.53
C VAL A 271 -29.07 4.81 -8.51
N ALA A 272 -28.80 3.61 -9.01
CA ALA A 272 -29.74 2.48 -8.95
C ALA A 272 -30.13 2.15 -7.51
N ARG A 273 -29.16 2.12 -6.58
CA ARG A 273 -29.43 1.89 -5.15
C ARG A 273 -30.34 2.97 -4.57
N ASN A 274 -30.08 4.24 -4.89
CA ASN A 274 -30.91 5.36 -4.42
C ASN A 274 -32.34 5.28 -4.95
N ILE A 275 -32.53 4.85 -6.22
CA ILE A 275 -33.86 4.61 -6.79
C ILE A 275 -34.54 3.46 -6.06
N LEU A 276 -33.87 2.30 -5.92
CA LEU A 276 -34.42 1.09 -5.31
C LEU A 276 -34.73 1.24 -3.80
N CYS A 277 -34.08 2.18 -3.09
CA CYS A 277 -34.46 2.53 -1.71
C CYS A 277 -35.85 3.15 -1.61
N LYS A 278 -36.36 3.73 -2.71
CA LYS A 278 -37.71 4.34 -2.80
C LYS A 278 -38.78 3.39 -3.32
N VAL A 279 -38.40 2.11 -3.59
CA VAL A 279 -39.28 1.09 -4.20
C VAL A 279 -39.69 0.07 -3.14
N PRO A 280 -40.98 -0.30 -3.04
CA PRO A 280 -41.47 -1.37 -2.22
C PRO A 280 -40.77 -2.70 -2.51
N ARG A 281 -40.54 -3.53 -1.47
CA ARG A 281 -39.75 -4.79 -1.59
C ARG A 281 -40.25 -5.70 -2.72
N LYS A 282 -41.54 -5.78 -2.92
CA LYS A 282 -42.19 -6.66 -3.92
C LYS A 282 -41.85 -6.26 -5.37
N LEU A 283 -41.64 -4.98 -5.62
CA LEU A 283 -41.38 -4.42 -6.96
C LEU A 283 -39.89 -4.25 -7.29
N LYS A 284 -38.99 -4.44 -6.29
CA LYS A 284 -37.56 -4.12 -6.46
C LYS A 284 -36.88 -4.84 -7.59
N GLN A 285 -37.21 -6.12 -7.82
CA GLN A 285 -36.57 -6.90 -8.88
C GLN A 285 -36.98 -6.37 -10.25
N GLU A 286 -38.25 -6.17 -10.48
CA GLU A 286 -38.78 -5.70 -11.76
C GLU A 286 -38.30 -4.28 -12.08
N VAL A 287 -38.35 -3.38 -11.09
CA VAL A 287 -37.81 -2.02 -11.22
C VAL A 287 -36.30 -2.03 -11.48
N ALA A 288 -35.54 -2.95 -10.87
CA ALA A 288 -34.10 -3.07 -11.11
C ALA A 288 -33.79 -3.51 -12.55
N ASP A 289 -34.57 -4.42 -13.13
CA ASP A 289 -34.43 -4.89 -14.50
C ASP A 289 -34.76 -3.78 -15.51
N ASP A 290 -35.82 -3.01 -15.24
CA ASP A 290 -36.17 -1.84 -16.06
C ASP A 290 -35.08 -0.74 -15.99
N ILE A 291 -34.55 -0.43 -14.79
CA ILE A 291 -33.42 0.50 -14.61
C ILE A 291 -32.18 0.00 -15.39
N ARG A 292 -31.90 -1.32 -15.33
CA ARG A 292 -30.80 -1.92 -16.06
C ARG A 292 -30.95 -1.69 -17.56
N SER A 293 -32.13 -1.84 -18.11
CA SER A 293 -32.39 -1.58 -19.53
C SER A 293 -32.05 -0.14 -19.93
N VAL A 294 -32.35 0.84 -19.06
CA VAL A 294 -32.00 2.25 -19.29
C VAL A 294 -30.48 2.46 -19.21
N PHE A 295 -29.84 1.96 -18.15
CA PHE A 295 -28.43 2.25 -17.87
C PHE A 295 -27.45 1.49 -18.76
N TYR A 296 -27.85 0.38 -19.36
CA TYR A 296 -27.02 -0.43 -20.26
C TYR A 296 -27.42 -0.30 -21.73
N ALA A 297 -28.23 0.69 -22.06
CA ALA A 297 -28.59 0.97 -23.44
C ALA A 297 -27.35 1.28 -24.30
N LYS A 298 -27.33 0.78 -25.52
CA LYS A 298 -26.20 0.96 -26.47
C LYS A 298 -26.15 2.36 -27.13
N SER A 299 -27.11 3.24 -26.84
CA SER A 299 -27.13 4.61 -27.34
C SER A 299 -28.03 5.49 -26.48
N ARG A 300 -27.82 6.80 -26.54
CA ARG A 300 -28.64 7.77 -25.83
C ARG A 300 -30.12 7.66 -26.26
N VAL A 301 -30.40 7.49 -27.56
CA VAL A 301 -31.76 7.36 -28.11
C VAL A 301 -32.48 6.14 -27.50
N LYS A 302 -31.80 4.99 -27.41
CA LYS A 302 -32.35 3.79 -26.75
C LYS A 302 -32.57 3.99 -25.27
N ALA A 303 -31.64 4.65 -24.59
CA ALA A 303 -31.78 4.96 -23.17
C ALA A 303 -33.00 5.85 -22.90
N ASP A 304 -33.22 6.89 -23.71
CA ASP A 304 -34.34 7.79 -23.58
C ASP A 304 -35.70 7.07 -23.87
N MET A 305 -35.71 6.15 -24.83
CA MET A 305 -36.88 5.27 -25.06
C MET A 305 -37.19 4.38 -23.88
N PHE A 306 -36.19 3.69 -23.32
CA PHE A 306 -36.36 2.85 -22.11
C PHE A 306 -36.76 3.68 -20.88
N LEU A 307 -36.22 4.89 -20.76
CA LEU A 307 -36.62 5.82 -19.69
C LEU A 307 -38.09 6.23 -19.82
N LYS A 308 -38.55 6.52 -21.05
CA LYS A 308 -39.98 6.82 -21.28
C LYS A 308 -40.84 5.64 -20.85
N ASN A 309 -40.51 4.43 -21.28
CA ASN A 309 -41.26 3.21 -20.90
C ASN A 309 -41.26 3.02 -19.39
N PHE A 310 -40.11 3.26 -18.72
CA PHE A 310 -40.00 3.21 -17.26
C PHE A 310 -40.95 4.21 -16.59
N LYS A 311 -41.00 5.45 -17.08
CA LYS A 311 -41.89 6.49 -16.56
C LYS A 311 -43.35 6.12 -16.74
N ASP A 312 -43.76 5.74 -17.95
CA ASP A 312 -45.13 5.37 -18.27
C ASP A 312 -45.63 4.20 -17.41
N LYS A 313 -44.75 3.22 -17.14
CA LYS A 313 -45.07 2.05 -16.31
C LYS A 313 -45.14 2.37 -14.81
N TRP A 314 -44.21 3.17 -14.26
CA TRP A 314 -44.00 3.29 -12.81
C TRP A 314 -44.46 4.62 -12.22
N PHE A 315 -44.89 5.58 -13.00
CA PHE A 315 -45.25 6.92 -12.51
C PHE A 315 -46.35 6.91 -11.44
N LYS A 316 -47.33 6.01 -11.56
CA LYS A 316 -48.46 5.92 -10.61
C LYS A 316 -48.09 5.23 -9.32
N ASP A 317 -47.27 4.17 -9.40
CA ASP A 317 -46.98 3.30 -8.25
C ASP A 317 -45.77 3.79 -7.43
N ILE A 318 -44.75 4.36 -8.07
CA ILE A 318 -43.50 4.79 -7.41
C ILE A 318 -43.01 6.14 -7.95
N PRO A 319 -43.80 7.23 -7.84
CA PRO A 319 -43.45 8.55 -8.44
C PRO A 319 -42.13 9.12 -7.90
N SER A 320 -41.78 8.83 -6.64
CA SER A 320 -40.50 9.27 -6.04
C SER A 320 -39.27 8.58 -6.66
N ALA A 321 -39.40 7.33 -7.10
CA ALA A 321 -38.35 6.60 -7.81
C ALA A 321 -38.21 7.12 -9.24
N VAL A 322 -39.33 7.39 -9.92
CA VAL A 322 -39.34 8.01 -11.26
C VAL A 322 -38.68 9.38 -11.23
N LYS A 323 -39.02 10.25 -10.29
CA LYS A 323 -38.36 11.56 -10.15
C LYS A 323 -36.87 11.44 -9.84
N CYS A 324 -36.46 10.40 -9.10
CA CYS A 324 -35.05 10.16 -8.76
C CYS A 324 -34.22 9.81 -10.02
N ILE A 325 -34.72 8.95 -10.92
CA ILE A 325 -34.03 8.62 -12.16
C ILE A 325 -34.01 9.84 -13.10
N GLU A 326 -35.11 10.57 -13.25
CA GLU A 326 -35.18 11.78 -14.09
C GLU A 326 -34.12 12.81 -13.71
N ASN A 327 -33.97 13.09 -12.41
CA ASN A 327 -33.01 14.07 -11.92
C ASN A 327 -31.53 13.65 -12.06
N SER A 328 -31.27 12.37 -12.32
CA SER A 328 -29.90 11.83 -12.39
C SER A 328 -29.51 11.31 -13.76
N ILE A 329 -30.45 11.14 -14.70
CA ILE A 329 -30.23 10.40 -15.93
C ILE A 329 -29.11 11.01 -16.79
N ASP A 330 -29.08 12.32 -16.95
CA ASP A 330 -28.06 12.97 -17.78
C ASP A 330 -26.65 12.76 -17.26
N SER A 331 -26.44 12.90 -15.95
CA SER A 331 -25.16 12.63 -15.33
C SER A 331 -24.82 11.14 -15.24
N THR A 332 -25.82 10.25 -15.32
CA THR A 332 -25.63 8.79 -15.26
C THR A 332 -25.31 8.16 -16.62
N LEU A 333 -25.64 8.85 -17.71
CA LEU A 333 -25.43 8.40 -19.10
C LEU A 333 -24.30 9.15 -19.82
N ARG A 334 -23.53 9.98 -19.13
CA ARG A 334 -22.40 10.73 -19.74
C ARG A 334 -21.35 9.83 -20.35
N TYR A 335 -21.15 8.62 -19.82
CA TYR A 335 -20.21 7.65 -20.36
C TYR A 335 -20.46 7.30 -21.84
N LEU A 336 -21.70 7.44 -22.34
CA LEU A 336 -22.06 7.21 -23.77
C LEU A 336 -21.39 8.17 -24.73
N GLU A 337 -20.86 9.29 -24.24
CA GLU A 337 -20.16 10.30 -25.07
C GLU A 337 -18.67 9.95 -25.27
N PHE A 338 -18.20 8.84 -24.68
CA PHE A 338 -16.82 8.37 -24.72
C PHE A 338 -16.69 7.06 -25.49
N PRO A 339 -15.49 6.59 -25.83
CA PRO A 339 -15.27 5.35 -26.57
C PRO A 339 -15.95 4.13 -25.93
N GLU A 340 -16.60 3.30 -26.76
CA GLU A 340 -17.41 2.17 -26.27
C GLU A 340 -16.60 1.16 -25.46
N GLU A 341 -15.32 0.95 -25.81
CA GLU A 341 -14.40 0.09 -25.09
C GLU A 341 -14.11 0.54 -23.65
N GLU A 342 -14.37 1.81 -23.32
CA GLU A 342 -14.15 2.38 -21.99
C GLU A 342 -15.43 2.41 -21.12
N TRP A 343 -16.61 2.23 -21.70
CA TRP A 343 -17.90 2.36 -21.02
C TRP A 343 -18.02 1.54 -19.73
N VAL A 344 -17.51 0.30 -19.73
CA VAL A 344 -17.57 -0.59 -18.57
C VAL A 344 -16.82 0.02 -17.38
N ALA A 345 -15.71 0.70 -17.65
CA ALA A 345 -14.93 1.37 -16.61
C ALA A 345 -15.58 2.69 -16.18
N LEU A 346 -16.12 3.47 -17.13
CA LEU A 346 -16.58 4.85 -16.87
C LEU A 346 -17.94 4.94 -16.17
N ARG A 347 -18.85 3.99 -16.38
CA ARG A 347 -20.22 4.04 -15.84
C ARG A 347 -20.32 3.83 -14.33
N THR A 348 -19.26 3.37 -13.65
CA THR A 348 -19.28 3.06 -12.23
C THR A 348 -18.00 3.48 -11.52
N THR A 349 -18.08 3.65 -10.21
CA THR A 349 -16.92 3.88 -9.30
C THR A 349 -16.18 2.60 -8.93
N ASN A 350 -16.39 1.47 -9.61
CA ASN A 350 -15.79 0.17 -9.30
C ASN A 350 -14.27 0.20 -9.08
N PRO A 351 -13.44 0.94 -9.86
CA PRO A 351 -12.00 0.98 -9.63
C PRO A 351 -11.63 1.53 -8.26
N ILE A 352 -12.28 2.62 -7.83
CA ILE A 352 -12.01 3.24 -6.53
C ILE A 352 -12.67 2.46 -5.39
N GLU A 353 -13.86 1.89 -5.60
CA GLU A 353 -14.50 1.00 -4.62
C GLU A 353 -13.65 -0.25 -4.35
N ARG A 354 -13.02 -0.84 -5.39
CA ARG A 354 -12.11 -1.97 -5.22
C ARG A 354 -10.88 -1.58 -4.40
N LEU A 355 -10.30 -0.41 -4.64
CA LEU A 355 -9.20 0.11 -3.84
C LEU A 355 -9.64 0.31 -2.39
N ASN A 356 -10.80 0.93 -2.15
CA ASN A 356 -11.37 1.14 -0.82
C ASN A 356 -11.68 -0.18 -0.08
N LYS A 357 -12.10 -1.23 -0.80
CA LYS A 357 -12.25 -2.59 -0.23
C LYS A 357 -10.92 -3.16 0.22
N GLU A 358 -9.84 -3.00 -0.56
CA GLU A 358 -8.50 -3.42 -0.15
C GLU A 358 -8.01 -2.64 1.07
N PHE A 359 -8.23 -1.34 1.12
CA PHE A 359 -7.96 -0.52 2.31
C PHE A 359 -8.67 -1.07 3.54
N LYS A 360 -9.99 -1.25 3.47
CA LYS A 360 -10.80 -1.77 4.58
C LYS A 360 -10.42 -3.19 4.98
N ARG A 361 -10.08 -4.06 4.02
CA ARG A 361 -9.63 -5.42 4.30
C ARG A 361 -8.38 -5.45 5.17
N ARG A 362 -7.46 -4.50 4.96
CA ARG A 362 -6.20 -4.41 5.71
C ARG A 362 -6.37 -3.71 7.05
N THR A 363 -7.19 -2.67 7.11
CA THR A 363 -7.41 -1.92 8.36
C THR A 363 -8.38 -2.63 9.32
N LYS A 364 -9.24 -3.53 8.83
CA LYS A 364 -10.22 -4.27 9.66
C LYS A 364 -9.55 -5.06 10.79
N SER A 365 -8.41 -5.70 10.53
CA SER A 365 -7.66 -6.46 11.54
C SER A 365 -6.99 -5.60 12.60
N MET A 366 -6.82 -4.31 12.32
CA MET A 366 -6.23 -3.33 13.26
C MET A 366 -7.28 -2.66 14.13
N GLU A 367 -8.57 -2.69 13.72
CA GLU A 367 -9.72 -2.00 14.31
C GLU A 367 -9.53 -0.48 14.37
N ILE A 368 -8.43 0.00 14.94
CA ILE A 368 -8.04 1.40 15.09
C ILE A 368 -6.63 1.60 14.52
N VAL A 369 -6.48 2.52 13.59
CA VAL A 369 -5.18 2.92 13.05
C VAL A 369 -4.49 3.88 14.02
N ALA A 370 -3.17 3.74 14.20
CA ALA A 370 -2.40 4.46 15.23
C ALA A 370 -2.15 5.95 14.90
N GLY A 371 -2.91 6.54 14.01
CA GLY A 371 -2.82 7.95 13.60
C GLY A 371 -2.75 8.12 12.09
N GLU A 372 -2.78 9.37 11.66
CA GLU A 372 -2.85 9.74 10.25
C GLU A 372 -1.65 9.26 9.43
N SER A 373 -0.41 9.48 9.92
CA SER A 373 0.81 9.01 9.26
C SER A 373 0.85 7.50 9.07
N SER A 374 0.41 6.74 10.09
CA SER A 374 0.32 5.27 9.99
C SER A 374 -0.74 4.85 8.97
N CYS A 375 -1.83 5.59 8.88
CA CYS A 375 -2.87 5.38 7.86
C CYS A 375 -2.29 5.60 6.46
N TYR A 376 -1.64 6.73 6.21
CA TYR A 376 -1.05 7.02 4.90
C TYR A 376 0.01 6.00 4.50
N ASN A 377 0.86 5.55 5.41
CA ASN A 377 1.85 4.51 5.14
C ASN A 377 1.18 3.23 4.63
N LEU A 378 0.14 2.78 5.31
CA LEU A 378 -0.62 1.58 4.94
C LEU A 378 -1.34 1.76 3.59
N LEU A 379 -2.06 2.87 3.43
CA LEU A 379 -2.83 3.14 2.20
C LEU A 379 -1.91 3.32 0.98
N ALA A 380 -0.75 3.95 1.15
CA ALA A 380 0.23 4.12 0.08
C ALA A 380 0.78 2.80 -0.43
N VAL A 381 1.14 1.87 0.46
CA VAL A 381 1.64 0.55 0.07
C VAL A 381 0.57 -0.26 -0.69
N ILE A 382 -0.69 -0.19 -0.21
CA ILE A 382 -1.80 -0.84 -0.91
C ILE A 382 -2.01 -0.18 -2.29
N SER A 383 -1.95 1.14 -2.36
CA SER A 383 -2.09 1.89 -3.61
C SER A 383 -1.00 1.54 -4.62
N LEU A 384 0.27 1.52 -4.21
CA LEU A 384 1.41 1.11 -5.05
C LEU A 384 1.23 -0.31 -5.58
N ARG A 385 0.80 -1.25 -4.73
CA ARG A 385 0.49 -2.63 -5.16
C ARG A 385 -0.62 -2.65 -6.21
N MET A 386 -1.65 -1.83 -6.03
CA MET A 386 -2.74 -1.72 -7.00
C MET A 386 -2.30 -1.05 -8.30
N GLU A 387 -1.44 -0.04 -8.25
CA GLU A 387 -0.84 0.59 -9.43
C GLU A 387 -0.04 -0.41 -10.27
N ILE A 388 0.80 -1.26 -9.63
CA ILE A 388 1.54 -2.34 -10.31
C ILE A 388 0.58 -3.32 -11.00
N TYR A 389 -0.51 -3.69 -10.33
CA TYR A 389 -1.54 -4.53 -10.95
C TYR A 389 -2.21 -3.82 -12.13
N TRP A 390 -2.55 -2.53 -12.01
CA TRP A 390 -3.22 -1.75 -13.05
C TRP A 390 -2.33 -1.44 -14.26
N GLN A 391 -1.01 -1.44 -14.11
CA GLN A 391 -0.08 -1.35 -15.26
C GLN A 391 -0.26 -2.49 -16.26
N ARG A 392 -0.67 -3.65 -15.79
CA ARG A 392 -0.95 -4.82 -16.64
C ARG A 392 -2.41 -4.90 -17.10
N HIS A 393 -3.29 -4.03 -16.57
CA HIS A 393 -4.73 -4.07 -16.79
C HIS A 393 -5.29 -2.65 -17.02
N PRO A 394 -5.02 -2.03 -18.18
CA PRO A 394 -5.62 -0.76 -18.55
C PRO A 394 -7.15 -0.89 -18.66
N ILE A 395 -7.89 0.23 -18.67
CA ILE A 395 -9.37 0.20 -18.70
C ILE A 395 -9.94 -0.43 -19.97
N THR A 396 -9.19 -0.41 -21.07
CA THR A 396 -9.53 -1.00 -22.37
C THR A 396 -9.26 -2.51 -22.44
N PHE A 397 -8.50 -3.09 -21.49
CA PHE A 397 -8.05 -4.47 -21.54
C PHE A 397 -9.17 -5.50 -21.29
N GLN A 398 -10.31 -5.09 -20.73
CA GLN A 398 -11.39 -6.01 -20.33
C GLN A 398 -12.08 -6.71 -21.53
N LYS A 399 -11.92 -6.22 -22.76
CA LYS A 399 -12.50 -6.86 -23.98
C LYS A 399 -11.64 -8.01 -24.55
N SER A 400 -10.38 -8.17 -24.12
CA SER A 400 -9.44 -9.14 -24.71
C SER A 400 -9.25 -10.42 -23.91
N LEU A 401 -9.99 -10.66 -22.81
CA LEU A 401 -9.91 -11.91 -22.05
C LEU A 401 -10.83 -12.97 -22.67
N PRO A 402 -10.28 -14.13 -23.12
CA PRO A 402 -11.05 -15.17 -23.82
C PRO A 402 -12.13 -15.88 -22.97
N TRP A 403 -12.25 -15.54 -21.72
CA TRP A 403 -13.24 -16.06 -20.75
C TRP A 403 -14.41 -15.11 -20.45
N PHE A 404 -14.41 -13.89 -21.01
CA PHE A 404 -15.56 -13.02 -21.01
C PHE A 404 -16.41 -13.29 -22.26
N LYS A 405 -17.07 -14.46 -22.29
CA LYS A 405 -18.16 -14.69 -23.23
C LYS A 405 -19.28 -13.72 -22.87
N SER A 406 -19.77 -12.97 -23.84
CA SER A 406 -21.00 -12.18 -23.66
C SER A 406 -22.16 -13.13 -23.36
N PRO A 407 -23.22 -12.72 -22.66
CA PRO A 407 -24.41 -13.57 -22.48
C PRO A 407 -25.01 -14.09 -23.79
N GLU A 408 -24.74 -13.44 -24.92
CA GLU A 408 -25.18 -13.83 -26.25
C GLU A 408 -24.39 -15.03 -26.83
N GLU A 409 -23.15 -15.28 -26.36
CA GLU A 409 -22.35 -16.43 -26.78
C GLU A 409 -22.69 -17.74 -26.04
N PHE A 410 -23.41 -17.65 -24.91
CA PHE A 410 -23.92 -18.82 -24.19
C PHE A 410 -25.20 -19.41 -24.79
N THR A 411 -25.86 -18.70 -25.70
CA THR A 411 -27.12 -19.16 -26.34
C THR A 411 -26.91 -19.88 -27.67
N GLN A 412 -25.67 -20.01 -28.18
CA GLN A 412 -25.38 -20.68 -29.46
C GLN A 412 -24.76 -22.08 -29.32
N GLU A 413 -24.53 -22.59 -28.10
CA GLU A 413 -23.96 -23.94 -27.85
C GLU A 413 -24.95 -24.92 -27.17
N ASN A 414 -26.27 -24.73 -27.33
CA ASN A 414 -27.29 -25.74 -26.96
C ASN A 414 -28.22 -26.05 -28.14
#